data_2284974b1ca15071c08e403b6c47127f
#
_entry.id   2284974b1ca15071c08e403b6c47127f
#
_cell.length_a   1.000
_cell.length_b   1.000
_cell.length_c   1.000
_cell.angle_alpha   90.00
_cell.angle_beta   90.00
_cell.angle_gamma   90.00
#
_symmetry.space_group_name_H-M   'P 1'
#
loop_
_entity.id
_entity.type
_entity.pdbx_description
1 polymer ?
#
loop_
_entity_poly.entity_id
_entity_poly.type
_entity_poly.pdbx_seq_one_letter_code
_entity_poly.pdbx_strand_id
1 'polypeptide(L)'
;MATPKGKYRVGLIGCGRAGAPRGHAFNKHPRCELTAIADTDPENLELGCENFGVPGYSTYAEMFAREQLDIALPILPVRPNADAVVAAARAGVRAIFCEKPLTARLEDADRMVAECRSRGILLAAGVVVSSHPDYQKAYALAASGEIGEVRRINLYEANGQGGCHGLNLARKFAGKSQVEFVTGWVEGDPFSDYEEPYDEAETGFGGIGGYIRFANG
;
A
#
# COMPACT_ATOMS: atom_id res chain seq x y z
N MET A 1 -20.39 7.66 -8.04
CA MET A 1 -19.73 8.69 -8.88
C MET A 1 -19.79 8.26 -10.34
N ALA A 2 -20.13 9.16 -11.26
CA ALA A 2 -20.16 8.84 -12.68
C ALA A 2 -18.74 8.55 -13.21
N THR A 3 -18.59 7.56 -14.09
CA THR A 3 -17.31 7.29 -14.78
C THR A 3 -16.99 8.47 -15.70
N PRO A 4 -15.74 8.99 -15.72
CA PRO A 4 -15.38 10.05 -16.63
C PRO A 4 -15.57 9.57 -18.09
N LYS A 5 -15.92 10.50 -18.98
CA LYS A 5 -16.06 10.21 -20.42
C LYS A 5 -14.72 9.87 -21.12
N GLY A 6 -13.62 9.85 -20.38
CA GLY A 6 -12.26 9.54 -20.84
C GLY A 6 -11.54 8.63 -19.84
N LYS A 7 -10.22 8.62 -19.93
CA LYS A 7 -9.35 7.93 -18.96
C LYS A 7 -9.31 8.70 -17.63
N TYR A 8 -9.10 7.98 -16.53
CA TYR A 8 -8.79 8.58 -15.24
C TYR A 8 -7.39 9.20 -15.28
N ARG A 9 -7.28 10.44 -14.86
CA ARG A 9 -6.02 11.17 -14.74
C ARG A 9 -5.32 10.75 -13.45
N VAL A 10 -4.11 10.22 -13.56
CA VAL A 10 -3.36 9.61 -12.46
C VAL A 10 -2.13 10.45 -12.14
N GLY A 11 -1.93 10.78 -10.86
CA GLY A 11 -0.71 11.39 -10.33
C GLY A 11 0.09 10.39 -9.50
N LEU A 12 1.37 10.21 -9.83
CA LEU A 12 2.30 9.36 -9.08
C LEU A 12 3.11 10.23 -8.11
N ILE A 13 3.20 9.80 -6.86
CA ILE A 13 4.02 10.44 -5.81
C ILE A 13 5.06 9.41 -5.36
N GLY A 14 6.33 9.72 -5.59
CA GLY A 14 7.44 8.80 -5.43
C GLY A 14 7.73 8.04 -6.74
N CYS A 15 8.84 8.39 -7.40
CA CYS A 15 9.23 7.84 -8.72
C CYS A 15 10.35 6.80 -8.61
N GLY A 16 10.81 6.51 -7.41
CA GLY A 16 11.90 5.55 -7.16
C GLY A 16 11.55 4.11 -7.50
N ARG A 17 12.35 3.17 -6.97
CA ARG A 17 12.29 1.72 -7.25
C ARG A 17 10.88 1.11 -7.18
N ALA A 18 10.06 1.53 -6.22
CA ALA A 18 8.70 1.03 -6.06
C ALA A 18 7.69 1.79 -6.92
N GLY A 19 7.88 3.10 -7.10
CA GLY A 19 6.96 3.98 -7.81
C GLY A 19 6.92 3.73 -9.32
N ALA A 20 8.06 3.64 -9.96
CA ALA A 20 8.14 3.47 -11.41
C ALA A 20 7.34 2.24 -11.91
N PRO A 21 7.46 1.02 -11.33
CA PRO A 21 6.64 -0.11 -11.77
C PRO A 21 5.13 0.11 -11.57
N ARG A 22 4.71 0.82 -10.50
CA ARG A 22 3.29 1.14 -10.26
C ARG A 22 2.79 2.16 -11.27
N GLY A 23 3.57 3.21 -11.54
CA GLY A 23 3.27 4.18 -12.59
C GLY A 23 3.06 3.51 -13.94
N HIS A 24 3.95 2.62 -14.33
CA HIS A 24 3.81 1.83 -15.58
C HIS A 24 2.56 0.95 -15.57
N ALA A 25 2.24 0.29 -14.46
CA ALA A 25 1.05 -0.56 -14.38
C ALA A 25 -0.24 0.24 -14.57
N PHE A 26 -0.35 1.40 -13.92
CA PHE A 26 -1.50 2.28 -14.11
C PHE A 26 -1.56 2.88 -15.52
N ASN A 27 -0.41 3.29 -16.08
CA ASN A 27 -0.35 3.87 -17.43
C ASN A 27 -0.69 2.83 -18.52
N LYS A 28 -0.42 1.55 -18.31
CA LYS A 28 -0.82 0.46 -19.22
C LYS A 28 -2.31 0.10 -19.11
N HIS A 29 -2.98 0.49 -18.04
CA HIS A 29 -4.39 0.16 -17.87
C HIS A 29 -5.26 0.99 -18.82
N PRO A 30 -6.19 0.39 -19.61
CA PRO A 30 -6.92 1.06 -20.67
C PRO A 30 -7.79 2.24 -20.21
N ARG A 31 -8.15 2.27 -18.94
CA ARG A 31 -8.97 3.33 -18.33
C ARG A 31 -8.16 4.38 -17.57
N CYS A 32 -6.84 4.30 -17.54
CA CYS A 32 -5.98 5.21 -16.82
C CYS A 32 -4.99 5.90 -17.76
N GLU A 33 -4.52 7.05 -17.35
CA GLU A 33 -3.46 7.82 -17.99
C GLU A 33 -2.64 8.49 -16.89
N LEU A 34 -1.36 8.18 -16.82
CA LEU A 34 -0.45 8.90 -15.95
C LEU A 34 -0.24 10.30 -16.53
N THR A 35 -0.57 11.33 -15.77
CA THR A 35 -0.58 12.72 -16.27
C THR A 35 0.38 13.63 -15.52
N ALA A 36 0.85 13.22 -14.35
CA ALA A 36 1.81 13.99 -13.55
C ALA A 36 2.56 13.08 -12.58
N ILE A 37 3.76 13.49 -12.19
CA ILE A 37 4.57 12.82 -11.19
C ILE A 37 5.14 13.83 -10.19
N ALA A 38 5.43 13.37 -8.97
CA ALA A 38 6.12 14.17 -7.96
C ALA A 38 7.15 13.32 -7.23
N ASP A 39 8.33 13.85 -7.02
CA ASP A 39 9.37 13.27 -6.17
C ASP A 39 10.22 14.40 -5.56
N THR A 40 10.63 14.23 -4.30
CA THR A 40 11.54 15.19 -3.63
C THR A 40 13.00 14.96 -4.00
N ASP A 41 13.33 13.78 -4.49
CA ASP A 41 14.65 13.45 -5.02
C ASP A 41 14.71 13.89 -6.49
N PRO A 42 15.64 14.80 -6.85
CA PRO A 42 15.73 15.32 -8.21
C PRO A 42 16.14 14.28 -9.24
N GLU A 43 16.95 13.28 -8.89
CA GLU A 43 17.35 12.21 -9.80
C GLU A 43 16.17 11.30 -10.13
N ASN A 44 15.40 10.88 -9.10
CA ASN A 44 14.18 10.10 -9.31
C ASN A 44 13.15 10.88 -10.12
N LEU A 45 13.03 12.19 -9.90
CA LEU A 45 12.11 13.05 -10.63
C LEU A 45 12.49 13.15 -12.10
N GLU A 46 13.76 13.40 -12.41
CA GLU A 46 14.28 13.49 -13.77
C GLU A 46 14.04 12.18 -14.53
N LEU A 47 14.47 11.05 -13.96
CA LEU A 47 14.24 9.72 -14.52
C LEU A 47 12.75 9.42 -14.70
N GLY A 48 11.91 9.87 -13.78
CA GLY A 48 10.47 9.72 -13.89
C GLY A 48 9.89 10.53 -15.05
N CYS A 49 10.33 11.79 -15.24
CA CYS A 49 9.92 12.62 -16.36
C CYS A 49 10.32 12.00 -17.71
N GLU A 50 11.54 11.50 -17.81
CA GLU A 50 12.02 10.81 -19.02
C GLU A 50 11.22 9.54 -19.32
N ASN A 51 10.97 8.71 -18.29
CA ASN A 51 10.29 7.43 -18.45
C ASN A 51 8.81 7.56 -18.82
N PHE A 52 8.14 8.60 -18.33
CA PHE A 52 6.69 8.73 -18.49
C PHE A 52 6.29 9.85 -19.47
N GLY A 53 7.17 10.78 -19.78
CA GLY A 53 6.89 11.90 -20.68
C GLY A 53 5.82 12.86 -20.15
N VAL A 54 5.74 13.05 -18.83
CA VAL A 54 4.72 13.87 -18.15
C VAL A 54 5.39 14.94 -17.27
N PRO A 55 4.67 16.03 -16.93
CA PRO A 55 5.16 17.03 -16.00
C PRO A 55 5.59 16.45 -14.66
N GLY A 56 6.76 16.89 -14.16
CA GLY A 56 7.31 16.55 -12.86
C GLY A 56 7.26 17.73 -11.89
N TYR A 57 7.05 17.42 -10.63
CA TYR A 57 6.95 18.39 -9.52
C TYR A 57 7.85 17.98 -8.37
N SER A 58 8.52 18.93 -7.75
CA SER A 58 9.39 18.66 -6.58
C SER A 58 8.61 18.27 -5.32
N THR A 59 7.31 18.58 -5.28
CA THR A 59 6.42 18.21 -4.18
C THR A 59 5.04 17.78 -4.68
N TYR A 60 4.40 16.88 -3.98
CA TYR A 60 3.00 16.51 -4.28
C TYR A 60 2.04 17.68 -4.05
N ALA A 61 2.36 18.61 -3.15
CA ALA A 61 1.54 19.79 -2.92
C ALA A 61 1.50 20.69 -4.17
N GLU A 62 2.64 20.90 -4.82
CA GLU A 62 2.73 21.63 -6.07
C GLU A 62 1.99 20.91 -7.20
N MET A 63 2.15 19.60 -7.32
CA MET A 63 1.42 18.78 -8.28
C MET A 63 -0.09 18.93 -8.11
N PHE A 64 -0.62 18.79 -6.89
CA PHE A 64 -2.04 18.94 -6.61
C PHE A 64 -2.58 20.37 -6.84
N ALA A 65 -1.74 21.37 -6.68
CA ALA A 65 -2.12 22.76 -6.96
C ALA A 65 -2.26 23.07 -8.46
N ARG A 66 -1.56 22.31 -9.31
CA ARG A 66 -1.49 22.57 -10.76
C ARG A 66 -2.27 21.56 -11.61
N GLU A 67 -2.49 20.36 -11.10
CA GLU A 67 -3.08 19.26 -11.84
C GLU A 67 -4.45 18.87 -11.30
N GLN A 68 -5.38 18.61 -12.21
CA GLN A 68 -6.65 17.97 -11.85
C GLN A 68 -6.52 16.47 -12.00
N LEU A 69 -6.49 15.75 -10.88
CA LEU A 69 -6.26 14.32 -10.84
C LEU A 69 -7.51 13.58 -10.35
N ASP A 70 -7.80 12.43 -10.96
CA ASP A 70 -8.83 11.51 -10.49
C ASP A 70 -8.27 10.51 -9.47
N ILE A 71 -7.02 10.08 -9.65
CA ILE A 71 -6.37 9.06 -8.83
C ILE A 71 -5.00 9.56 -8.40
N ALA A 72 -4.68 9.41 -7.12
CA ALA A 72 -3.33 9.63 -6.60
C ALA A 72 -2.69 8.29 -6.20
N LEU A 73 -1.40 8.16 -6.52
CA LEU A 73 -0.58 7.00 -6.18
C LEU A 73 0.57 7.43 -5.24
N PRO A 74 0.36 7.57 -3.94
CA PRO A 74 1.43 7.73 -2.97
C PRO A 74 2.19 6.40 -2.84
N ILE A 75 3.33 6.31 -3.50
CA ILE A 75 4.22 5.14 -3.47
C ILE A 75 5.49 5.58 -2.74
N LEU A 76 5.34 5.80 -1.48
CA LEU A 76 6.33 6.43 -0.61
C LEU A 76 6.80 5.48 0.48
N PRO A 77 7.93 5.79 1.13
CA PRO A 77 8.27 5.24 2.42
C PRO A 77 7.15 5.40 3.45
N VAL A 78 7.17 4.57 4.49
CA VAL A 78 6.05 4.46 5.45
C VAL A 78 5.70 5.79 6.13
N ARG A 79 6.72 6.56 6.55
CA ARG A 79 6.50 7.81 7.31
C ARG A 79 5.72 8.89 6.55
N PRO A 80 6.14 9.30 5.32
CA PRO A 80 5.45 10.35 4.59
C PRO A 80 4.12 9.91 3.98
N ASN A 81 3.81 8.62 4.00
CA ASN A 81 2.66 8.06 3.29
C ASN A 81 1.34 8.64 3.79
N ALA A 82 1.17 8.76 5.10
CA ALA A 82 -0.06 9.28 5.70
C ALA A 82 -0.35 10.74 5.30
N ASP A 83 0.67 11.59 5.32
CA ASP A 83 0.52 13.01 4.94
C ASP A 83 0.20 13.14 3.46
N ALA A 84 0.85 12.36 2.60
CA ALA A 84 0.56 12.36 1.16
C ALA A 84 -0.87 11.88 0.86
N VAL A 85 -1.36 10.84 1.54
CA VAL A 85 -2.74 10.36 1.40
C VAL A 85 -3.75 11.42 1.85
N VAL A 86 -3.52 12.06 3.00
CA VAL A 86 -4.38 13.14 3.49
C VAL A 86 -4.37 14.34 2.54
N ALA A 87 -3.21 14.72 2.01
CA ALA A 87 -3.10 15.80 1.03
C ALA A 87 -3.85 15.45 -0.27
N ALA A 88 -3.71 14.24 -0.79
CA ALA A 88 -4.45 13.76 -1.96
C ALA A 88 -5.98 13.80 -1.72
N ALA A 89 -6.42 13.37 -0.54
CA ALA A 89 -7.83 13.42 -0.19
C ALA A 89 -8.37 14.86 -0.14
N ARG A 90 -7.59 15.79 0.39
CA ARG A 90 -7.94 17.22 0.42
C ARG A 90 -7.91 17.88 -0.94
N ALA A 91 -7.05 17.41 -1.83
CA ALA A 91 -7.02 17.85 -3.24
C ALA A 91 -8.25 17.39 -4.04
N GLY A 92 -9.08 16.49 -3.48
CA GLY A 92 -10.35 16.09 -4.07
C GLY A 92 -10.24 14.99 -5.12
N VAL A 93 -9.18 14.17 -5.08
CA VAL A 93 -9.10 12.98 -5.93
C VAL A 93 -10.23 12.00 -5.60
N ARG A 94 -10.57 11.13 -6.52
CA ARG A 94 -11.66 10.15 -6.38
C ARG A 94 -11.21 8.85 -5.73
N ALA A 95 -9.95 8.51 -5.94
CA ALA A 95 -9.36 7.29 -5.39
C ALA A 95 -7.87 7.51 -5.08
N ILE A 96 -7.40 6.79 -4.08
CA ILE A 96 -6.00 6.76 -3.67
C ILE A 96 -5.57 5.30 -3.58
N PHE A 97 -4.46 4.98 -4.21
CA PHE A 97 -3.80 3.69 -4.07
C PHE A 97 -2.40 3.92 -3.51
N CYS A 98 -2.18 3.59 -2.25
CA CYS A 98 -0.91 3.83 -1.57
C CYS A 98 -0.07 2.55 -1.40
N GLU A 99 1.22 2.73 -1.15
CA GLU A 99 2.15 1.63 -0.91
C GLU A 99 1.94 1.02 0.47
N LYS A 100 2.33 -0.23 0.58
CA LYS A 100 2.37 -0.99 1.84
C LYS A 100 3.77 -0.81 2.51
N PRO A 101 3.87 -0.94 3.83
CA PRO A 101 2.78 -0.91 4.80
C PRO A 101 2.03 0.41 4.76
N LEU A 102 0.78 0.40 5.18
CA LEU A 102 -0.06 1.60 5.10
C LEU A 102 0.57 2.77 5.89
N THR A 103 1.01 2.48 7.10
CA THR A 103 1.70 3.40 8.02
C THR A 103 2.33 2.62 9.17
N ALA A 104 3.24 3.25 9.90
CA ALA A 104 3.86 2.68 11.11
C ALA A 104 3.03 2.92 12.38
N ARG A 105 2.06 3.85 12.37
CA ARG A 105 1.24 4.23 13.53
C ARG A 105 -0.24 4.06 13.23
N LEU A 106 -0.98 3.50 14.19
CA LEU A 106 -2.42 3.28 14.04
C LEU A 106 -3.19 4.60 13.93
N GLU A 107 -2.78 5.64 14.67
CA GLU A 107 -3.39 6.98 14.59
C GLU A 107 -3.31 7.56 13.18
N ASP A 108 -2.20 7.33 12.49
CA ASP A 108 -2.03 7.76 11.10
C ASP A 108 -2.94 6.97 10.15
N ALA A 109 -3.08 5.67 10.36
CA ALA A 109 -4.03 4.87 9.59
C ALA A 109 -5.47 5.35 9.79
N ASP A 110 -5.86 5.61 11.04
CA ASP A 110 -7.19 6.14 11.38
C ASP A 110 -7.42 7.51 10.73
N ARG A 111 -6.43 8.40 10.75
CA ARG A 111 -6.45 9.71 10.09
C ARG A 111 -6.67 9.59 8.59
N MET A 112 -5.92 8.71 7.92
CA MET A 112 -6.05 8.45 6.48
C MET A 112 -7.46 7.93 6.13
N VAL A 113 -7.93 6.96 6.88
CA VAL A 113 -9.26 6.36 6.67
C VAL A 113 -10.38 7.36 6.93
N ALA A 114 -10.29 8.13 8.01
CA ALA A 114 -11.28 9.14 8.37
C ALA A 114 -11.37 10.25 7.31
N GLU A 115 -10.22 10.78 6.86
CA GLU A 115 -10.17 11.83 5.84
C GLU A 115 -10.74 11.34 4.49
N CYS A 116 -10.36 10.13 4.05
CA CYS A 116 -10.90 9.56 2.81
C CYS A 116 -12.40 9.28 2.92
N ARG A 117 -12.86 8.69 4.04
CA ARG A 117 -14.27 8.36 4.26
C ARG A 117 -15.15 9.59 4.30
N SER A 118 -14.74 10.65 5.00
CA SER A 118 -15.51 11.89 5.11
C SER A 118 -15.74 12.57 3.75
N ARG A 119 -14.88 12.31 2.79
CA ARG A 119 -14.93 12.87 1.43
C ARG A 119 -15.47 11.88 0.38
N GLY A 120 -15.83 10.65 0.77
CA GLY A 120 -16.28 9.63 -0.15
C GLY A 120 -15.20 9.13 -1.12
N ILE A 121 -13.93 9.18 -0.73
CA ILE A 121 -12.77 8.77 -1.53
C ILE A 121 -12.47 7.30 -1.27
N LEU A 122 -12.20 6.55 -2.34
CA LEU A 122 -11.74 5.17 -2.23
C LEU A 122 -10.27 5.16 -1.83
N LEU A 123 -9.97 4.55 -0.70
CA LEU A 123 -8.59 4.29 -0.26
C LEU A 123 -8.28 2.80 -0.40
N ALA A 124 -7.22 2.48 -1.10
CA ALA A 124 -6.67 1.13 -1.24
C ALA A 124 -5.17 1.13 -0.97
N ALA A 125 -4.69 0.05 -0.37
CA ALA A 125 -3.26 -0.21 -0.21
C ALA A 125 -2.87 -1.47 -0.97
N GLY A 126 -1.70 -1.45 -1.59
CA GLY A 126 -1.22 -2.57 -2.40
C GLY A 126 -0.62 -3.69 -1.57
N VAL A 127 -1.26 -4.85 -1.57
CA VAL A 127 -0.63 -6.13 -1.19
C VAL A 127 -0.66 -7.04 -2.40
N VAL A 128 0.41 -7.00 -3.20
CA VAL A 128 0.51 -7.68 -4.50
C VAL A 128 0.24 -9.18 -4.38
N VAL A 129 0.79 -9.81 -3.34
CA VAL A 129 0.73 -11.26 -3.13
C VAL A 129 -0.72 -11.75 -3.09
N SER A 130 -1.60 -11.06 -2.38
CA SER A 130 -3.01 -11.47 -2.27
C SER A 130 -3.81 -11.37 -3.58
N SER A 131 -3.28 -10.64 -4.55
CA SER A 131 -3.88 -10.48 -5.89
C SER A 131 -3.28 -11.40 -6.94
N HIS A 132 -2.20 -12.12 -6.61
CA HIS A 132 -1.56 -13.05 -7.53
C HIS A 132 -2.49 -14.22 -7.88
N PRO A 133 -2.60 -14.65 -9.16
CA PRO A 133 -3.53 -15.67 -9.60
C PRO A 133 -3.44 -16.99 -8.82
N ASP A 134 -2.23 -17.43 -8.45
CA ASP A 134 -2.05 -18.68 -7.71
C ASP A 134 -2.62 -18.59 -6.29
N TYR A 135 -2.43 -17.46 -5.60
CA TYR A 135 -3.04 -17.24 -4.28
C TYR A 135 -4.56 -17.10 -4.37
N GLN A 136 -5.08 -16.49 -5.44
CA GLN A 136 -6.52 -16.44 -5.67
C GLN A 136 -7.10 -17.84 -5.89
N LYS A 137 -6.40 -18.70 -6.64
CA LYS A 137 -6.79 -20.09 -6.85
C LYS A 137 -6.73 -20.89 -5.55
N ALA A 138 -5.65 -20.79 -4.79
CA ALA A 138 -5.52 -21.43 -3.49
C ALA A 138 -6.62 -21.00 -2.51
N TYR A 139 -6.92 -19.70 -2.48
CA TYR A 139 -8.02 -19.17 -1.68
C TYR A 139 -9.38 -19.71 -2.12
N ALA A 140 -9.64 -19.78 -3.43
CA ALA A 140 -10.90 -20.34 -3.95
C ALA A 140 -11.10 -21.81 -3.55
N LEU A 141 -10.03 -22.62 -3.61
CA LEU A 141 -10.06 -24.02 -3.16
C LEU A 141 -10.34 -24.14 -1.65
N ALA A 142 -9.71 -23.29 -0.83
CA ALA A 142 -9.99 -23.25 0.61
C ALA A 142 -11.44 -22.81 0.90
N ALA A 143 -11.92 -21.79 0.20
CA ALA A 143 -13.25 -21.23 0.40
C ALA A 143 -14.38 -22.14 -0.13
N SER A 144 -14.11 -22.99 -1.12
CA SER A 144 -15.08 -23.97 -1.64
C SER A 144 -15.29 -25.16 -0.71
N GLY A 145 -14.41 -25.37 0.26
CA GLY A 145 -14.45 -26.53 1.15
C GLY A 145 -13.83 -27.81 0.56
N GLU A 146 -13.30 -27.78 -0.66
CA GLU A 146 -12.67 -28.95 -1.30
C GLU A 146 -11.53 -29.55 -0.49
N ILE A 147 -10.79 -28.71 0.25
CA ILE A 147 -9.71 -29.15 1.15
C ILE A 147 -10.14 -29.27 2.61
N GLY A 148 -11.44 -29.13 2.89
CA GLY A 148 -11.98 -29.08 4.24
C GLY A 148 -11.78 -27.73 4.91
N GLU A 149 -11.99 -27.70 6.22
CA GLU A 149 -11.87 -26.49 7.03
C GLU A 149 -10.40 -26.09 7.24
N VAL A 150 -10.09 -24.81 7.06
CA VAL A 150 -8.76 -24.26 7.37
C VAL A 150 -8.63 -24.14 8.88
N ARG A 151 -7.78 -24.97 9.49
CA ARG A 151 -7.60 -25.03 10.95
C ARG A 151 -6.33 -24.33 11.43
N ARG A 152 -5.33 -24.23 10.57
CA ARG A 152 -4.05 -23.61 10.91
C ARG A 152 -3.40 -23.00 9.67
N ILE A 153 -2.81 -21.84 9.85
CA ILE A 153 -2.02 -21.16 8.84
C ILE A 153 -0.64 -20.91 9.45
N ASN A 154 0.41 -21.43 8.83
CA ASN A 154 1.78 -21.15 9.22
C ASN A 154 2.36 -20.16 8.22
N LEU A 155 2.94 -19.09 8.74
CA LEU A 155 3.60 -18.06 7.95
C LEU A 155 5.09 -18.10 8.22
N TYR A 156 5.86 -18.06 7.16
CA TYR A 156 7.32 -17.93 7.16
C TYR A 156 7.64 -16.74 6.25
N GLU A 157 7.71 -15.59 6.82
CA GLU A 157 7.92 -14.33 6.12
C GLU A 157 9.15 -13.62 6.68
N ALA A 158 9.78 -12.80 5.85
CA ALA A 158 10.74 -11.84 6.35
C ALA A 158 10.05 -10.87 7.32
N ASN A 159 10.78 -10.42 8.33
CA ASN A 159 10.33 -9.38 9.25
C ASN A 159 10.06 -8.04 8.54
N GLY A 160 9.60 -7.05 9.26
CA GLY A 160 9.42 -5.69 8.77
C GLY A 160 8.42 -5.60 7.61
N GLN A 161 8.86 -5.08 6.48
CA GLN A 161 8.00 -4.82 5.32
C GLN A 161 7.41 -6.09 4.67
N GLY A 162 8.06 -7.25 4.83
CA GLY A 162 7.58 -8.54 4.33
C GLY A 162 6.37 -9.06 5.08
N GLY A 163 6.35 -8.94 6.39
CA GLY A 163 5.34 -9.52 7.28
C GLY A 163 3.90 -9.10 6.97
N CYS A 164 3.68 -7.91 6.43
CA CYS A 164 2.34 -7.45 6.04
C CYS A 164 1.71 -8.30 4.92
N HIS A 165 2.50 -8.93 4.06
CA HIS A 165 2.01 -9.83 3.02
C HIS A 165 1.43 -11.10 3.61
N GLY A 166 2.20 -11.78 4.49
CA GLY A 166 1.76 -12.98 5.18
C GLY A 166 0.54 -12.75 6.08
N LEU A 167 0.54 -11.68 6.87
CA LEU A 167 -0.60 -11.32 7.72
C LEU A 167 -1.86 -11.03 6.90
N ASN A 168 -1.74 -10.39 5.76
CA ASN A 168 -2.87 -10.16 4.85
C ASN A 168 -3.43 -11.48 4.30
N LEU A 169 -2.54 -12.41 3.91
CA LEU A 169 -2.94 -13.75 3.46
C LEU A 169 -3.61 -14.53 4.58
N ALA A 170 -3.03 -14.55 5.79
CA ALA A 170 -3.62 -15.22 6.95
C ALA A 170 -5.04 -14.75 7.21
N ARG A 171 -5.26 -13.44 7.25
CA ARG A 171 -6.61 -12.88 7.43
C ARG A 171 -7.57 -13.27 6.31
N LYS A 172 -7.08 -13.37 5.08
CA LYS A 172 -7.89 -13.78 3.95
C LYS A 172 -8.31 -15.25 4.07
N PHE A 173 -7.37 -16.15 4.36
CA PHE A 173 -7.65 -17.58 4.53
C PHE A 173 -8.47 -17.89 5.79
N ALA A 174 -8.38 -17.06 6.83
CA ALA A 174 -9.27 -17.11 7.98
C ALA A 174 -10.66 -16.52 7.72
N GLY A 175 -11.05 -16.26 6.46
CA GLY A 175 -12.36 -15.73 6.10
C GLY A 175 -12.60 -14.29 6.58
N LYS A 176 -11.53 -13.51 6.86
CA LYS A 176 -11.57 -12.17 7.47
C LYS A 176 -12.23 -12.15 8.86
N SER A 177 -12.19 -13.27 9.56
CA SER A 177 -12.68 -13.37 10.92
C SER A 177 -11.98 -12.38 11.85
N GLN A 178 -12.62 -11.99 12.91
CA GLN A 178 -12.03 -11.10 13.92
C GLN A 178 -10.89 -11.82 14.65
N VAL A 179 -9.86 -11.07 15.00
CA VAL A 179 -8.78 -11.54 15.85
C VAL A 179 -9.25 -11.51 17.30
N GLU A 180 -9.21 -12.63 17.98
CA GLU A 180 -9.54 -12.73 19.43
C GLU A 180 -8.35 -12.29 20.27
N PHE A 181 -7.17 -12.82 19.98
CA PHE A 181 -5.95 -12.40 20.66
C PHE A 181 -4.71 -12.63 19.79
N VAL A 182 -3.65 -11.94 20.17
CA VAL A 182 -2.31 -12.09 19.61
C VAL A 182 -1.34 -12.28 20.77
N THR A 183 -0.39 -13.20 20.63
CA THR A 183 0.79 -13.30 21.47
C THR A 183 2.01 -13.45 20.61
N GLY A 184 3.14 -12.87 21.03
CA GLY A 184 4.34 -12.93 20.22
C GLY A 184 5.55 -12.30 20.90
N TRP A 185 6.65 -12.32 20.17
CA TRP A 185 7.90 -11.68 20.57
C TRP A 185 8.51 -10.95 19.38
N VAL A 186 9.28 -9.92 19.68
CA VAL A 186 10.13 -9.19 18.73
C VAL A 186 11.50 -9.10 19.37
N GLU A 187 12.54 -9.46 18.64
CA GLU A 187 13.93 -9.21 19.05
C GLU A 187 14.32 -7.79 18.67
N GLY A 188 15.05 -7.10 19.54
CA GLY A 188 15.41 -5.71 19.39
C GLY A 188 14.47 -4.75 20.13
N ASP A 189 14.59 -3.45 19.87
CA ASP A 189 13.71 -2.44 20.44
C ASP A 189 12.50 -2.19 19.53
N PRO A 190 11.30 -2.70 19.89
CA PRO A 190 10.09 -2.51 19.09
C PRO A 190 9.58 -1.07 19.09
N PHE A 191 10.15 -0.22 19.95
CA PHE A 191 9.78 1.19 20.08
C PHE A 191 10.87 2.14 19.54
N SER A 192 11.99 1.61 19.04
CA SER A 192 12.96 2.43 18.32
C SER A 192 12.23 3.14 17.18
N ASP A 193 12.61 4.38 16.94
CA ASP A 193 12.10 5.11 15.79
C ASP A 193 12.34 4.26 14.53
N TYR A 194 11.23 3.85 13.90
CA TYR A 194 11.28 3.09 12.68
C TYR A 194 11.89 3.97 11.58
N GLU A 195 13.18 3.89 11.46
CA GLU A 195 13.87 4.39 10.28
C GLU A 195 13.85 3.26 9.26
N GLU A 196 13.33 3.54 8.08
CA GLU A 196 13.35 2.55 7.00
C GLU A 196 14.78 2.35 6.52
N PRO A 197 15.43 1.25 6.81
CA PRO A 197 16.59 0.88 6.03
C PRO A 197 16.09 0.07 4.85
N TYR A 198 16.43 0.51 3.67
CA TYR A 198 16.29 -0.32 2.47
C TYR A 198 17.21 -1.54 2.48
N ASP A 199 18.15 -1.57 3.38
CA ASP A 199 19.06 -2.68 3.57
C ASP A 199 18.64 -3.50 4.79
N GLU A 200 17.94 -4.61 4.54
CA GLU A 200 17.48 -5.54 5.59
C GLU A 200 18.64 -6.10 6.44
N ALA A 201 19.87 -6.03 5.93
CA ALA A 201 21.06 -6.50 6.63
C ALA A 201 21.51 -5.55 7.76
N GLU A 202 21.13 -4.28 7.73
CA GLU A 202 21.53 -3.27 8.74
C GLU A 202 20.47 -3.04 9.83
N THR A 203 19.26 -3.59 9.69
CA THR A 203 18.12 -3.22 10.55
C THR A 203 18.21 -3.70 11.99
N GLY A 204 19.06 -4.63 12.29
CA GLY A 204 19.16 -5.21 13.64
C GLY A 204 17.84 -5.75 14.21
N PHE A 205 16.77 -5.81 13.39
CA PHE A 205 15.57 -6.52 13.78
C PHE A 205 15.87 -8.00 13.81
N GLY A 206 15.99 -8.52 14.99
CA GLY A 206 16.03 -9.95 15.29
C GLY A 206 14.74 -10.62 14.81
N GLY A 207 14.59 -11.88 15.18
CA GLY A 207 13.40 -12.64 14.85
C GLY A 207 12.12 -11.97 15.37
N ILE A 208 11.07 -12.10 14.60
CA ILE A 208 9.71 -11.83 15.06
C ILE A 208 8.90 -13.11 14.95
N GLY A 209 8.11 -13.41 15.95
CA GLY A 209 7.25 -14.59 15.90
C GLY A 209 6.05 -14.42 16.80
N GLY A 210 5.01 -15.19 16.53
CA GLY A 210 3.82 -15.08 17.32
C GLY A 210 2.72 -16.04 16.89
N TYR A 211 1.63 -15.96 17.61
CA TYR A 211 0.40 -16.70 17.39
C TYR A 211 -0.78 -15.73 17.35
N ILE A 212 -1.65 -15.94 16.38
CA ILE A 212 -2.88 -15.17 16.22
C ILE A 212 -4.04 -16.16 16.27
N ARG A 213 -5.01 -15.91 17.14
CA ARG A 213 -6.27 -16.65 17.16
C ARG A 213 -7.37 -15.83 16.54
N PHE A 214 -8.09 -16.45 15.62
CA PHE A 214 -9.28 -15.88 15.00
C PHE A 214 -10.54 -16.44 15.66
N ALA A 215 -11.63 -15.67 15.66
CA ALA A 215 -12.89 -16.02 16.32
C ALA A 215 -13.62 -17.22 15.69
N ASN A 216 -13.22 -17.65 14.53
CA ASN A 216 -13.77 -18.82 13.86
C ASN A 216 -12.96 -20.12 14.10
N GLY A 217 -12.01 -20.11 15.00
CA GLY A 217 -11.26 -21.29 15.45
C GLY A 217 -9.80 -21.34 15.11
#